data_399df060957ab6508998783a29ea4343
#
_entry.id   399df060957ab6508998783a29ea4343
#
_cell.length_a   1.000
_cell.length_b   1.000
_cell.length_c   1.000
_cell.angle_alpha   90.00
_cell.angle_beta   90.00
_cell.angle_gamma   90.00
#
_symmetry.space_group_name_H-M   'P 1'
#
loop_
_entity.id
_entity.type
_entity.pdbx_description
1 polymer ?
#
loop_
_entity_poly.entity_id
_entity_poly.type
_entity_poly.pdbx_seq_one_letter_code
_entity_poly.pdbx_strand_id
1 'polypeptide(L)'
;MLFRSAQPEDYSGGRIERVDLATGKFERVYDRVADDQGGHALRGPNDLVFDAHGGFWFTDLGKGRERDMDRGGIYYARADGSKVQQALYPVMTPNGIGLSPAGDVVYFAETESARLWAFETSGDGRLDKLPFPSPHGARFIAQPGGVYQRFDSMAVDSLGNLLVATLLHGGITTIAPDGRLLGHLPLPDLYVTNLCFGGSDLRTLYVTLSHHGRLIAIDNWPVPGLKLHYQ
;
A
#
# COMPACT_ATOMS: atom_id res chain seq x y z
N MET A 1 -6.85 -7.89 -9.14
CA MET A 1 -6.74 -6.49 -9.61
C MET A 1 -5.29 -6.21 -9.97
N LEU A 2 -5.02 -5.50 -11.03
CA LEU A 2 -3.67 -5.19 -11.48
C LEU A 2 -3.43 -3.69 -11.42
N PHE A 3 -2.24 -3.31 -10.98
CA PHE A 3 -1.74 -1.94 -11.06
C PHE A 3 -0.74 -1.84 -12.19
N ARG A 4 -0.79 -0.74 -12.92
CA ARG A 4 0.34 -0.31 -13.73
C ARG A 4 0.88 0.96 -13.10
N SER A 5 1.93 0.78 -12.32
CA SER A 5 2.68 1.89 -11.76
C SER A 5 3.53 2.59 -12.83
N ALA A 6 3.95 3.80 -12.49
CA ALA A 6 4.66 4.72 -13.35
C ALA A 6 5.82 4.09 -14.13
N GLN A 7 5.71 4.07 -15.42
CA GLN A 7 6.82 3.89 -16.35
C GLN A 7 7.47 5.26 -16.66
N PRO A 8 8.74 5.33 -17.07
CA PRO A 8 9.47 6.60 -17.13
C PRO A 8 8.81 7.65 -18.06
N GLU A 9 9.26 7.83 -19.25
CA GLU A 9 9.01 9.09 -19.99
C GLU A 9 7.70 9.15 -20.81
N ASP A 10 7.13 8.02 -21.18
CA ASP A 10 5.96 7.90 -22.05
C ASP A 10 4.63 7.62 -21.30
N TYR A 11 4.67 7.66 -19.99
CA TYR A 11 3.53 7.31 -19.15
C TYR A 11 2.45 8.39 -19.13
N SER A 12 1.24 8.04 -19.55
CA SER A 12 0.12 8.98 -19.74
C SER A 12 -0.94 8.98 -18.62
N GLY A 13 -0.74 8.23 -17.56
CA GLY A 13 -1.66 8.18 -16.41
C GLY A 13 -1.83 6.79 -15.81
N GLY A 14 -2.15 6.74 -14.51
CA GLY A 14 -2.40 5.50 -13.76
C GLY A 14 -3.81 4.96 -14.00
N ARG A 15 -3.97 3.67 -13.79
CA ARG A 15 -5.27 3.04 -13.85
C ARG A 15 -5.36 1.81 -12.97
N ILE A 16 -6.56 1.49 -12.55
CA ILE A 16 -6.92 0.25 -11.86
C ILE A 16 -7.69 -0.61 -12.84
N GLU A 17 -7.22 -1.84 -13.01
CA GLU A 17 -7.80 -2.83 -13.92
C GLU A 17 -8.24 -4.06 -13.13
N ARG A 18 -9.33 -4.68 -13.57
CA ARG A 18 -9.80 -5.98 -13.11
C ARG A 18 -9.46 -7.02 -14.17
N VAL A 19 -8.91 -8.16 -13.75
CA VAL A 19 -8.63 -9.31 -14.62
C VAL A 19 -9.59 -10.43 -14.28
N ASP A 20 -10.24 -10.96 -15.27
CA ASP A 20 -10.96 -12.22 -15.18
C ASP A 20 -9.93 -13.37 -15.25
N LEU A 21 -9.77 -14.12 -14.18
CA LEU A 21 -8.77 -15.18 -14.09
C LEU A 21 -9.04 -16.37 -14.99
N ALA A 22 -10.30 -16.62 -15.37
CA ALA A 22 -10.66 -17.71 -16.25
C ALA A 22 -10.39 -17.40 -17.72
N THR A 23 -10.55 -16.15 -18.12
CA THR A 23 -10.43 -15.71 -19.53
C THR A 23 -9.18 -14.89 -19.82
N GLY A 24 -8.51 -14.35 -18.79
CA GLY A 24 -7.40 -13.41 -18.92
C GLY A 24 -7.81 -12.03 -19.44
N LYS A 25 -9.11 -11.74 -19.55
CA LYS A 25 -9.58 -10.44 -20.04
C LYS A 25 -9.40 -9.35 -18.98
N PHE A 26 -9.00 -8.18 -19.46
CA PHE A 26 -8.83 -6.99 -18.65
C PHE A 26 -10.03 -6.04 -18.82
N GLU A 27 -10.45 -5.46 -17.72
CA GLU A 27 -11.42 -4.39 -17.67
C GLU A 27 -10.84 -3.22 -16.89
N ARG A 28 -10.85 -2.01 -17.46
CA ARG A 28 -10.49 -0.80 -16.74
C ARG A 28 -11.62 -0.44 -15.79
N VAL A 29 -11.30 -0.36 -14.51
CA VAL A 29 -12.26 0.02 -13.47
C VAL A 29 -12.18 1.52 -13.19
N TYR A 30 -10.95 2.05 -12.99
CA TYR A 30 -10.73 3.47 -12.71
C TYR A 30 -9.43 3.95 -13.37
N ASP A 31 -9.45 5.17 -13.92
CA ASP A 31 -8.28 5.92 -14.36
C ASP A 31 -8.30 7.38 -13.90
N ARG A 32 -9.42 7.82 -13.30
CA ARG A 32 -9.61 9.18 -12.80
C ARG A 32 -10.68 9.24 -11.70
N VAL A 33 -10.61 10.28 -10.89
CA VAL A 33 -11.69 10.73 -10.01
C VAL A 33 -12.68 11.55 -10.84
N ALA A 34 -13.99 11.40 -10.60
CA ALA A 34 -15.02 12.11 -11.33
C ALA A 34 -14.98 13.64 -11.11
N ASP A 35 -15.48 14.40 -12.08
CA ASP A 35 -15.36 15.87 -12.10
C ASP A 35 -16.13 16.54 -10.95
N ASP A 36 -17.25 15.98 -10.52
CA ASP A 36 -18.04 16.41 -9.36
C ASP A 36 -17.33 16.20 -8.02
N GLN A 37 -16.21 15.46 -8.00
CA GLN A 37 -15.40 15.17 -6.84
C GLN A 37 -13.97 15.75 -6.94
N GLY A 38 -13.78 16.79 -7.75
CA GLY A 38 -12.49 17.44 -7.97
C GLY A 38 -11.65 16.89 -9.12
N GLY A 39 -12.27 16.27 -10.08
CA GLY A 39 -11.84 15.68 -11.34
C GLY A 39 -10.37 15.69 -11.69
N HIS A 40 -9.65 14.59 -11.48
CA HIS A 40 -8.26 14.46 -11.88
C HIS A 40 -7.93 13.02 -12.27
N ALA A 41 -6.95 12.85 -13.15
CA ALA A 41 -6.45 11.54 -13.53
C ALA A 41 -5.61 10.93 -12.41
N LEU A 42 -5.70 9.61 -12.23
CA LEU A 42 -4.75 8.87 -11.41
C LEU A 42 -3.35 8.96 -12.02
N ARG A 43 -2.31 9.00 -11.20
CA ARG A 43 -0.93 9.20 -11.64
C ARG A 43 -0.10 7.93 -11.57
N GLY A 44 -0.15 7.22 -10.48
CA GLY A 44 0.61 6.00 -10.25
C GLY A 44 0.00 5.14 -9.14
N PRO A 45 -1.24 4.58 -9.34
CA PRO A 45 -1.79 3.63 -8.39
C PRO A 45 -0.78 2.55 -8.08
N ASN A 46 -0.56 2.27 -6.79
CA ASN A 46 0.54 1.41 -6.37
C ASN A 46 0.05 0.19 -5.58
N ASP A 47 -0.50 0.35 -4.40
CA ASP A 47 -0.93 -0.76 -3.55
C ASP A 47 -2.39 -0.63 -3.14
N LEU A 48 -3.05 -1.75 -2.78
CA LEU A 48 -4.45 -1.74 -2.36
C LEU A 48 -4.77 -2.77 -1.28
N VAL A 49 -5.82 -2.48 -0.51
CA VAL A 49 -6.42 -3.43 0.43
C VAL A 49 -7.93 -3.33 0.39
N PHE A 50 -8.62 -4.47 0.29
CA PHE A 50 -10.08 -4.54 0.32
C PHE A 50 -10.61 -4.45 1.74
N ASP A 51 -11.76 -3.76 1.89
CA ASP A 51 -12.53 -3.73 3.12
C ASP A 51 -13.63 -4.80 3.16
N ALA A 52 -14.34 -4.89 4.28
CA ALA A 52 -15.45 -5.83 4.48
C ALA A 52 -16.75 -5.43 3.76
N HIS A 53 -16.79 -4.25 3.13
CA HIS A 53 -18.00 -3.61 2.63
C HIS A 53 -18.05 -3.53 1.09
N GLY A 54 -17.13 -4.24 0.40
CA GLY A 54 -17.05 -4.26 -1.06
C GLY A 54 -16.35 -3.03 -1.66
N GLY A 55 -15.61 -2.31 -0.84
CA GLY A 55 -14.70 -1.25 -1.25
C GLY A 55 -13.23 -1.66 -1.10
N PHE A 56 -12.36 -0.78 -1.49
CA PHE A 56 -10.93 -0.92 -1.27
C PHE A 56 -10.25 0.44 -1.14
N TRP A 57 -9.24 0.47 -0.29
CA TRP A 57 -8.31 1.57 -0.17
C TRP A 57 -7.14 1.36 -1.11
N PHE A 58 -6.64 2.41 -1.71
CA PHE A 58 -5.43 2.32 -2.52
C PHE A 58 -4.59 3.60 -2.44
N THR A 59 -3.31 3.43 -2.70
CA THR A 59 -2.36 4.52 -2.81
C THR A 59 -2.18 4.91 -4.27
N ASP A 60 -2.04 6.20 -4.53
CA ASP A 60 -1.49 6.74 -5.77
C ASP A 60 -0.16 7.40 -5.43
N LEU A 61 0.93 6.76 -5.80
CA LEU A 61 2.29 7.20 -5.44
C LEU A 61 2.66 8.53 -6.10
N GLY A 62 2.05 8.82 -7.25
CA GLY A 62 2.51 9.89 -8.11
C GLY A 62 3.68 9.47 -8.98
N LYS A 63 4.29 10.40 -9.67
CA LYS A 63 5.44 10.18 -10.56
C LYS A 63 6.55 11.17 -10.31
N GLY A 64 7.78 10.66 -10.20
CA GLY A 64 8.98 11.47 -10.23
C GLY A 64 9.40 11.78 -11.69
N ARG A 65 9.87 13.00 -11.91
CA ARG A 65 10.49 13.48 -13.17
C ARG A 65 11.87 14.07 -12.85
N GLU A 66 12.61 14.45 -13.84
CA GLU A 66 13.99 14.93 -13.65
C GLU A 66 14.10 16.08 -12.63
N ARG A 67 13.15 17.00 -12.62
CA ARG A 67 13.20 18.24 -11.80
C ARG A 67 12.01 18.48 -10.90
N ASP A 68 10.98 17.62 -10.96
CA ASP A 68 9.79 17.72 -10.15
C ASP A 68 9.19 16.34 -9.86
N MET A 69 8.18 16.28 -9.02
CA MET A 69 7.42 15.07 -8.75
C MET A 69 5.96 15.41 -8.44
N ASP A 70 5.08 14.47 -8.79
CA ASP A 70 3.70 14.54 -8.31
C ASP A 70 3.66 14.29 -6.79
N ARG A 71 2.75 14.97 -6.12
CA ARG A 71 2.31 14.53 -4.81
C ARG A 71 1.35 13.38 -4.98
N GLY A 72 1.50 12.38 -4.14
CA GLY A 72 0.60 11.23 -4.10
C GLY A 72 -0.66 11.48 -3.27
N GLY A 73 -1.52 10.48 -3.21
CA GLY A 73 -2.73 10.51 -2.42
C GLY A 73 -3.19 9.13 -1.96
N ILE A 74 -4.13 9.12 -1.02
CA ILE A 74 -4.85 7.92 -0.60
C ILE A 74 -6.28 8.03 -1.13
N TYR A 75 -6.76 6.95 -1.69
CA TYR A 75 -8.07 6.87 -2.35
C TYR A 75 -8.89 5.72 -1.78
N TYR A 76 -10.18 5.87 -1.88
CA TYR A 76 -11.15 4.81 -1.63
C TYR A 76 -12.01 4.59 -2.86
N ALA A 77 -12.26 3.34 -3.21
CA ALA A 77 -13.08 2.99 -4.36
C ALA A 77 -13.97 1.78 -4.09
N ARG A 78 -15.06 1.68 -4.84
CA ARG A 78 -15.93 0.50 -4.85
C ARG A 78 -15.41 -0.51 -5.87
N ALA A 79 -15.43 -1.79 -5.52
CA ALA A 79 -14.95 -2.85 -6.40
C ALA A 79 -15.83 -3.05 -7.66
N ASP A 80 -17.06 -2.59 -7.61
CA ASP A 80 -18.03 -2.63 -8.72
C ASP A 80 -17.84 -1.52 -9.77
N GLY A 81 -16.92 -0.58 -9.55
CA GLY A 81 -16.66 0.53 -10.47
C GLY A 81 -17.58 1.75 -10.25
N SER A 82 -18.46 1.73 -9.27
CA SER A 82 -19.49 2.78 -9.07
C SER A 82 -18.96 4.07 -8.46
N LYS A 83 -17.84 4.03 -7.74
CA LYS A 83 -17.32 5.19 -7.00
C LYS A 83 -15.80 5.09 -6.78
N VAL A 84 -15.11 6.19 -7.04
CA VAL A 84 -13.74 6.43 -6.55
C VAL A 84 -13.66 7.85 -5.98
N GLN A 85 -13.05 8.01 -4.83
CA GLN A 85 -12.88 9.30 -4.17
C GLN A 85 -11.47 9.46 -3.61
N GLN A 86 -10.95 10.69 -3.65
CA GLN A 86 -9.72 11.07 -2.98
C GLN A 86 -10.00 11.27 -1.49
N ALA A 87 -9.48 10.38 -0.64
CA ALA A 87 -9.65 10.46 0.80
C ALA A 87 -8.61 11.40 1.45
N LEU A 88 -7.39 11.39 0.91
CA LEU A 88 -6.28 12.21 1.39
C LEU A 88 -5.39 12.69 0.26
N TYR A 89 -5.07 13.99 0.30
CA TYR A 89 -4.08 14.65 -0.56
C TYR A 89 -3.60 15.95 0.11
N PRO A 90 -2.35 16.36 -0.01
CA PRO A 90 -1.24 15.65 -0.64
C PRO A 90 -0.52 14.71 0.33
N VAL A 91 0.09 13.66 -0.20
CA VAL A 91 0.96 12.73 0.54
C VAL A 91 2.30 12.57 -0.20
N MET A 92 3.38 12.31 0.53
CA MET A 92 4.70 12.09 -0.06
C MET A 92 4.85 10.61 -0.44
N THR A 93 4.86 10.30 -1.74
CA THR A 93 5.12 8.95 -2.29
C THR A 93 4.45 7.81 -1.51
N PRO A 94 3.11 7.84 -1.29
CA PRO A 94 2.43 6.77 -0.57
C PRO A 94 2.49 5.48 -1.38
N ASN A 95 2.87 4.37 -0.73
CA ASN A 95 3.10 3.08 -1.35
C ASN A 95 2.27 2.00 -0.63
N GLY A 96 2.86 1.16 0.22
CA GLY A 96 2.14 0.12 0.92
C GLY A 96 0.92 0.63 1.69
N ILE A 97 -0.19 -0.11 1.63
CA ILE A 97 -1.42 0.22 2.35
C ILE A 97 -2.02 -1.05 2.98
N GLY A 98 -2.57 -0.94 4.18
CA GLY A 98 -3.16 -2.06 4.90
C GLY A 98 -4.25 -1.62 5.86
N LEU A 99 -5.05 -2.57 6.32
CA LEU A 99 -6.09 -2.37 7.34
C LEU A 99 -5.72 -3.08 8.64
N SER A 100 -6.15 -2.52 9.75
CA SER A 100 -6.15 -3.21 11.04
C SER A 100 -7.03 -4.47 11.00
N PRO A 101 -6.83 -5.44 11.89
CA PRO A 101 -7.68 -6.62 11.97
C PRO A 101 -9.17 -6.31 12.16
N ALA A 102 -9.50 -5.20 12.82
CA ALA A 102 -10.88 -4.73 12.98
C ALA A 102 -11.40 -3.94 11.76
N GLY A 103 -10.53 -3.56 10.82
CA GLY A 103 -10.88 -2.76 9.66
C GLY A 103 -11.13 -1.28 9.95
N ASP A 104 -10.82 -0.83 11.15
CA ASP A 104 -11.09 0.53 11.65
C ASP A 104 -9.88 1.48 11.57
N VAL A 105 -8.71 0.96 11.19
CA VAL A 105 -7.50 1.76 10.96
C VAL A 105 -6.93 1.47 9.58
N VAL A 106 -6.65 2.52 8.82
CA VAL A 106 -5.91 2.47 7.55
C VAL A 106 -4.46 2.82 7.82
N TYR A 107 -3.54 1.92 7.52
CA TYR A 107 -2.09 2.14 7.57
C TYR A 107 -1.56 2.41 6.17
N PHE A 108 -0.56 3.29 6.05
CA PHE A 108 0.17 3.46 4.80
C PHE A 108 1.64 3.78 5.04
N ALA A 109 2.45 3.37 4.07
CA ALA A 109 3.89 3.62 4.04
C ALA A 109 4.22 4.72 3.01
N GLU A 110 5.17 5.58 3.34
CA GLU A 110 5.79 6.53 2.41
C GLU A 110 7.15 5.99 1.96
N THR A 111 7.38 5.95 0.65
CA THR A 111 8.65 5.42 0.11
C THR A 111 9.83 6.30 0.43
N GLU A 112 9.81 7.56 0.02
CA GLU A 112 10.98 8.44 0.11
C GLU A 112 11.38 8.77 1.57
N SER A 113 10.42 8.84 2.45
CA SER A 113 10.66 9.18 3.87
C SER A 113 10.86 7.97 4.78
N ALA A 114 10.55 6.76 4.31
CA ALA A 114 10.48 5.54 5.11
C ALA A 114 9.63 5.71 6.38
N ARG A 115 8.48 6.39 6.27
CA ARG A 115 7.54 6.61 7.37
C ARG A 115 6.31 5.73 7.23
N LEU A 116 5.80 5.31 8.39
CA LEU A 116 4.48 4.68 8.52
C LEU A 116 3.52 5.64 9.21
N TRP A 117 2.32 5.67 8.69
CA TRP A 117 1.22 6.50 9.16
C TRP A 117 -0.06 5.68 9.31
N ALA A 118 -0.98 6.18 10.11
CA ALA A 118 -2.29 5.58 10.32
C ALA A 118 -3.39 6.64 10.39
N PHE A 119 -4.58 6.25 9.93
CA PHE A 119 -5.82 6.98 10.16
C PHE A 119 -6.85 6.05 10.76
N GLU A 120 -7.60 6.54 11.73
CA GLU A 120 -8.88 5.93 12.07
C GLU A 120 -9.86 6.14 10.91
N THR A 121 -10.70 5.15 10.64
CA THR A 121 -11.71 5.21 9.59
C THR A 121 -13.05 4.69 10.06
N SER A 122 -14.11 5.40 9.69
CA SER A 122 -15.49 4.95 9.88
C SER A 122 -16.06 4.24 8.64
N GLY A 123 -15.19 3.84 7.70
CA GLY A 123 -15.58 3.22 6.42
C GLY A 123 -15.96 4.22 5.33
N ASP A 124 -16.39 3.70 4.16
CA ASP A 124 -16.83 4.48 3.00
C ASP A 124 -15.86 5.56 2.50
N GLY A 125 -14.56 5.36 2.76
CA GLY A 125 -13.50 6.29 2.32
C GLY A 125 -13.33 7.53 3.20
N ARG A 126 -13.87 7.55 4.42
CA ARG A 126 -13.67 8.63 5.38
C ARG A 126 -12.50 8.33 6.30
N LEU A 127 -11.62 9.32 6.45
CA LEU A 127 -10.47 9.30 7.35
C LEU A 127 -10.67 10.36 8.45
N ASP A 128 -10.52 9.94 9.70
CA ASP A 128 -10.55 10.85 10.84
C ASP A 128 -9.19 11.52 10.99
N LYS A 129 -9.15 12.84 10.78
CA LYS A 129 -7.91 13.61 10.72
C LYS A 129 -7.56 14.23 12.07
N LEU A 130 -6.32 14.01 12.50
CA LEU A 130 -5.74 14.69 13.65
C LEU A 130 -5.45 16.18 13.30
N PRO A 131 -5.52 17.08 14.29
CA PRO A 131 -5.15 18.47 14.11
C PRO A 131 -3.63 18.62 13.91
N PHE A 132 -3.20 19.86 13.58
CA PHE A 132 -1.79 20.23 13.66
C PHE A 132 -1.17 19.77 15.01
N PRO A 133 0.08 19.23 15.03
CA PRO A 133 1.11 19.35 13.98
C PRO A 133 1.18 18.21 12.96
N SER A 134 0.20 17.30 12.88
CA SER A 134 0.24 16.29 11.83
C SER A 134 0.23 16.97 10.44
N PRO A 135 1.14 16.59 9.53
CA PRO A 135 1.30 17.29 8.25
C PRO A 135 0.08 17.12 7.31
N HIS A 136 -0.68 16.04 7.50
CA HIS A 136 -1.86 15.72 6.69
C HIS A 136 -3.01 15.11 7.50
N GLY A 137 -2.89 15.10 8.83
CA GLY A 137 -3.90 14.59 9.75
C GLY A 137 -3.73 13.12 10.14
N ALA A 138 -2.72 12.41 9.62
CA ALA A 138 -2.43 11.04 10.04
C ALA A 138 -1.71 10.98 11.39
N ARG A 139 -1.93 9.90 12.12
CA ARG A 139 -1.13 9.53 13.28
C ARG A 139 0.20 8.94 12.79
N PHE A 140 1.31 9.49 13.26
CA PHE A 140 2.63 8.94 13.00
C PHE A 140 2.80 7.61 13.74
N ILE A 141 3.26 6.58 13.04
CA ILE A 141 3.54 5.26 13.60
C ILE A 141 5.03 5.10 13.85
N ALA A 142 5.84 5.14 12.80
CA ALA A 142 7.27 4.88 12.90
C ALA A 142 8.05 5.44 11.71
N GLN A 143 9.33 5.68 11.98
CA GLN A 143 10.36 5.90 10.98
C GLN A 143 11.66 5.27 11.53
N PRO A 144 11.93 3.97 11.27
CA PRO A 144 13.14 3.34 11.76
C PRO A 144 14.37 4.04 11.22
N GLY A 145 15.30 4.37 12.11
CA GLY A 145 16.55 5.07 11.80
C GLY A 145 17.75 4.13 11.74
N GLY A 146 18.95 4.72 11.58
CA GLY A 146 20.23 4.01 11.66
C GLY A 146 20.78 3.48 10.34
N VAL A 147 19.93 3.31 9.31
CA VAL A 147 20.33 2.90 7.96
C VAL A 147 19.56 3.68 6.92
N TYR A 148 20.12 3.80 5.71
CA TYR A 148 19.38 4.35 4.57
C TYR A 148 18.42 3.28 4.03
N GLN A 149 17.16 3.58 4.06
CA GLN A 149 16.10 2.68 3.62
C GLN A 149 14.92 3.46 3.02
N ARG A 150 14.10 2.76 2.27
CA ARG A 150 12.81 3.23 1.75
C ARG A 150 11.77 2.17 1.98
N PHE A 151 10.53 2.56 2.19
CA PHE A 151 9.42 1.62 2.31
C PHE A 151 8.71 1.42 0.98
N ASP A 152 8.31 0.17 0.72
CA ASP A 152 7.52 -0.22 -0.44
C ASP A 152 6.17 -0.77 0.03
N SER A 153 5.63 -1.81 -0.58
CA SER A 153 4.36 -2.40 -0.18
C SER A 153 4.41 -3.06 1.20
N MET A 154 3.26 -3.37 1.77
CA MET A 154 3.17 -3.90 3.11
C MET A 154 2.06 -4.95 3.23
N ALA A 155 2.19 -5.84 4.23
CA ALA A 155 1.14 -6.74 4.69
C ALA A 155 0.91 -6.57 6.19
N VAL A 156 -0.27 -6.96 6.66
CA VAL A 156 -0.63 -6.93 8.08
C VAL A 156 -0.80 -8.37 8.56
N ASP A 157 -0.27 -8.70 9.73
CA ASP A 157 -0.51 -10.00 10.35
C ASP A 157 -1.77 -10.01 11.25
N SER A 158 -2.14 -11.16 11.75
CA SER A 158 -3.36 -11.34 12.56
C SER A 158 -3.32 -10.64 13.93
N LEU A 159 -2.13 -10.21 14.39
CA LEU A 159 -1.95 -9.40 15.58
C LEU A 159 -1.93 -7.89 15.27
N GLY A 160 -2.05 -7.53 14.00
CA GLY A 160 -2.01 -6.14 13.54
C GLY A 160 -0.59 -5.59 13.33
N ASN A 161 0.46 -6.44 13.38
CA ASN A 161 1.80 -5.97 13.06
C ASN A 161 1.94 -5.69 11.56
N LEU A 162 2.71 -4.66 11.25
CA LEU A 162 2.94 -4.15 9.91
C LEU A 162 4.26 -4.73 9.39
N LEU A 163 4.18 -5.60 8.38
CA LEU A 163 5.34 -6.14 7.69
C LEU A 163 5.56 -5.29 6.45
N VAL A 164 6.67 -4.58 6.39
CA VAL A 164 6.95 -3.61 5.33
C VAL A 164 8.11 -4.08 4.48
N ALA A 165 7.89 -4.23 3.19
CA ALA A 165 8.94 -4.44 2.21
C ALA A 165 9.91 -3.24 2.24
N THR A 166 11.18 -3.49 2.46
CA THR A 166 12.16 -2.45 2.74
C THR A 166 13.26 -2.46 1.69
N LEU A 167 13.27 -1.39 0.88
CA LEU A 167 14.27 -1.17 -0.17
C LEU A 167 15.59 -0.67 0.43
N LEU A 168 16.69 -0.98 -0.22
CA LEU A 168 18.06 -0.55 0.04
C LEU A 168 18.67 -1.13 1.32
N HIS A 169 17.93 -1.26 2.39
CA HIS A 169 18.31 -2.08 3.54
C HIS A 169 18.08 -3.57 3.24
N GLY A 170 17.25 -3.90 2.26
CA GLY A 170 17.06 -5.23 1.69
C GLY A 170 16.43 -6.23 2.67
N GLY A 171 15.09 -6.26 2.75
CA GLY A 171 14.42 -7.19 3.67
C GLY A 171 12.99 -6.80 4.03
N ILE A 172 12.53 -7.33 5.15
CA ILE A 172 11.21 -7.10 5.71
C ILE A 172 11.37 -6.47 7.09
N THR A 173 10.85 -5.25 7.26
CA THR A 173 10.81 -4.56 8.55
C THR A 173 9.46 -4.80 9.21
N THR A 174 9.43 -5.35 10.40
CA THR A 174 8.20 -5.61 11.15
C THR A 174 8.04 -4.58 12.27
N ILE A 175 6.89 -3.89 12.29
CA ILE A 175 6.57 -2.80 13.21
C ILE A 175 5.21 -3.07 13.85
N ALA A 176 5.13 -2.94 15.17
CA ALA A 176 3.87 -3.04 15.90
C ALA A 176 2.96 -1.82 15.63
N PRO A 177 1.64 -1.92 15.82
CA PRO A 177 0.70 -0.81 15.64
C PRO A 177 0.99 0.43 16.51
N ASP A 178 1.71 0.24 17.62
CA ASP A 178 2.17 1.31 18.53
C ASP A 178 3.47 1.99 18.08
N GLY A 179 4.05 1.55 16.96
CA GLY A 179 5.29 2.08 16.37
C GLY A 179 6.58 1.41 16.84
N ARG A 180 6.50 0.42 17.71
CA ARG A 180 7.68 -0.31 18.20
C ARG A 180 8.24 -1.20 17.10
N LEU A 181 9.53 -1.06 16.79
CA LEU A 181 10.24 -1.95 15.88
C LEU A 181 10.33 -3.35 16.50
N LEU A 182 9.77 -4.35 15.84
CA LEU A 182 9.81 -5.75 16.28
C LEU A 182 11.00 -6.49 15.69
N GLY A 183 11.48 -6.09 14.50
CA GLY A 183 12.64 -6.68 13.88
C GLY A 183 12.78 -6.31 12.41
N HIS A 184 13.92 -6.72 11.85
CA HIS A 184 14.19 -6.67 10.42
C HIS A 184 14.76 -8.02 9.98
N LEU A 185 14.10 -8.66 9.02
CA LEU A 185 14.58 -9.89 8.38
C LEU A 185 15.31 -9.52 7.09
N PRO A 186 16.64 -9.60 7.03
CA PRO A 186 17.38 -9.32 5.81
C PRO A 186 17.11 -10.41 4.77
N LEU A 187 16.95 -10.01 3.51
CA LEU A 187 16.78 -10.88 2.36
C LEU A 187 17.91 -10.62 1.33
N PRO A 188 18.23 -11.59 0.48
CA PRO A 188 19.35 -11.47 -0.46
C PRO A 188 18.99 -10.62 -1.70
N ASP A 189 18.32 -9.50 -1.48
CA ASP A 189 17.95 -8.53 -2.51
C ASP A 189 17.75 -7.14 -1.88
N LEU A 190 18.34 -6.11 -2.48
CA LEU A 190 18.19 -4.73 -2.02
C LEU A 190 16.80 -4.14 -2.34
N TYR A 191 16.09 -4.73 -3.31
CA TYR A 191 14.80 -4.26 -3.78
C TYR A 191 13.71 -5.29 -3.46
N VAL A 192 13.42 -5.45 -2.17
CA VAL A 192 12.26 -6.19 -1.67
C VAL A 192 11.04 -5.28 -1.82
N THR A 193 10.15 -5.58 -2.77
CA THR A 193 9.13 -4.62 -3.21
C THR A 193 7.73 -4.92 -2.72
N ASN A 194 7.36 -6.20 -2.57
CA ASN A 194 6.03 -6.54 -2.10
C ASN A 194 6.03 -7.85 -1.33
N LEU A 195 5.03 -8.04 -0.49
CA LEU A 195 4.82 -9.28 0.27
C LEU A 195 3.33 -9.53 0.51
N CYS A 196 2.95 -10.79 0.54
CA CYS A 196 1.60 -11.20 0.90
C CYS A 196 1.61 -12.54 1.63
N PHE A 197 0.64 -12.72 2.51
CA PHE A 197 0.42 -13.99 3.17
C PHE A 197 -0.44 -14.92 2.31
N GLY A 198 -0.12 -16.21 2.36
CA GLY A 198 -0.88 -17.26 1.70
C GLY A 198 -0.73 -18.61 2.39
N GLY A 199 -1.18 -19.67 1.72
CA GLY A 199 -1.35 -20.98 2.34
C GLY A 199 -2.67 -21.07 3.10
N SER A 200 -3.11 -22.29 3.42
CA SER A 200 -4.39 -22.52 4.10
C SER A 200 -4.45 -21.96 5.53
N ASP A 201 -3.29 -21.78 6.15
CA ASP A 201 -3.12 -21.27 7.51
C ASP A 201 -2.56 -19.83 7.54
N LEU A 202 -2.36 -19.21 6.37
CA LEU A 202 -1.78 -17.88 6.19
C LEU A 202 -0.39 -17.73 6.82
N ARG A 203 0.41 -18.80 6.85
CA ARG A 203 1.77 -18.80 7.40
C ARG A 203 2.87 -18.90 6.35
N THR A 204 2.52 -18.89 5.08
CA THR A 204 3.49 -18.75 3.98
C THR A 204 3.52 -17.30 3.54
N LEU A 205 4.67 -16.65 3.68
CA LEU A 205 4.87 -15.28 3.23
C LEU A 205 5.55 -15.30 1.85
N TYR A 206 4.83 -14.86 0.83
CA TYR A 206 5.36 -14.67 -0.52
C TYR A 206 5.96 -13.29 -0.66
N VAL A 207 7.17 -13.20 -1.23
CA VAL A 207 7.93 -11.95 -1.30
C VAL A 207 8.53 -11.77 -2.68
N THR A 208 8.37 -10.58 -3.25
CA THR A 208 8.99 -10.20 -4.52
C THR A 208 10.35 -9.56 -4.32
N LEU A 209 11.37 -10.09 -5.01
CA LEU A 209 12.75 -9.64 -5.02
C LEU A 209 13.06 -9.04 -6.39
N SER A 210 12.93 -7.73 -6.52
CA SER A 210 12.86 -7.05 -7.81
C SER A 210 14.20 -6.98 -8.53
N HIS A 211 15.32 -6.84 -7.80
CA HIS A 211 16.65 -6.78 -8.42
C HIS A 211 17.00 -8.09 -9.15
N HIS A 212 16.67 -9.22 -8.53
CA HIS A 212 16.94 -10.54 -9.11
C HIS A 212 15.76 -11.11 -9.92
N GLY A 213 14.61 -10.40 -10.00
CA GLY A 213 13.43 -10.87 -10.69
C GLY A 213 12.87 -12.18 -10.12
N ARG A 214 12.84 -12.32 -8.79
CA ARG A 214 12.43 -13.55 -8.10
C ARG A 214 11.16 -13.34 -7.27
N LEU A 215 10.38 -14.39 -7.17
CA LEU A 215 9.35 -14.58 -6.15
C LEU A 215 9.83 -15.70 -5.22
N ILE A 216 9.87 -15.43 -3.93
CA ILE A 216 10.22 -16.43 -2.92
C ILE A 216 9.03 -16.68 -1.99
N ALA A 217 9.04 -17.84 -1.33
CA ALA A 217 8.13 -18.19 -0.27
C ALA A 217 8.93 -18.46 1.01
N ILE A 218 8.46 -17.92 2.13
CA ILE A 218 8.98 -18.16 3.48
C ILE A 218 7.88 -18.89 4.23
N ASP A 219 8.06 -20.17 4.46
CA ASP A 219 7.10 -21.01 5.16
C ASP A 219 7.22 -20.89 6.68
N ASN A 220 6.15 -21.29 7.38
CA ASN A 220 6.09 -21.31 8.84
C ASN A 220 6.34 -19.93 9.48
N TRP A 221 5.84 -18.86 8.85
CA TRP A 221 5.91 -17.53 9.47
C TRP A 221 5.28 -17.55 10.88
N PRO A 222 5.94 -16.94 11.89
CA PRO A 222 5.55 -17.14 13.29
C PRO A 222 4.13 -16.71 13.63
N VAL A 223 3.66 -15.61 13.03
CA VAL A 223 2.30 -15.07 13.19
C VAL A 223 1.57 -15.21 11.86
N PRO A 224 0.38 -15.83 11.82
CA PRO A 224 -0.37 -15.92 10.57
C PRO A 224 -0.72 -14.53 10.03
N GLY A 225 -0.81 -14.38 8.73
CA GLY A 225 -1.29 -13.17 8.10
C GLY A 225 -2.72 -12.84 8.50
N LEU A 226 -3.07 -11.57 8.40
CA LEU A 226 -4.47 -11.15 8.49
C LEU A 226 -5.23 -11.74 7.29
N LYS A 227 -6.34 -12.41 7.57
CA LYS A 227 -7.25 -12.86 6.52
C LYS A 227 -7.92 -11.65 5.89
N LEU A 228 -7.60 -11.39 4.64
CA LEU A 228 -8.17 -10.28 3.87
C LEU A 228 -9.57 -10.64 3.35
N HIS A 229 -10.34 -9.61 3.05
CA HIS A 229 -11.60 -9.77 2.35
C HIS A 229 -11.30 -10.09 0.86
N TYR A 230 -11.96 -11.08 0.31
CA TYR A 230 -11.75 -11.57 -1.07
C TYR A 230 -10.43 -12.36 -1.30
N GLN A 231 -9.94 -13.02 -0.27
CA GLN A 231 -8.91 -14.06 -0.38
C GLN A 231 -9.51 -15.43 -0.60
#